data_096b37646b3ebfe3886cb6f464ddb8b3
#
_entry.id   096b37646b3ebfe3886cb6f464ddb8b3
#
_cell.length_a   1.000
_cell.length_b   1.000
_cell.length_c   1.000
_cell.angle_alpha   90.00
_cell.angle_beta   90.00
_cell.angle_gamma   90.00
#
_symmetry.space_group_name_H-M   'P 1'
#
loop_
_entity.id
_entity.type
_entity.pdbx_description
1 polymer ?
#
loop_
_entity_poly.entity_id
_entity_poly.type
_entity_poly.pdbx_seq_one_letter_code
_entity_poly.pdbx_strand_id
1 'polypeptide(L)'
;TNFDRISSDLIKEQRKYIKNAIKKSKKRWKILVGHHTWRSVAEHGSAEFPELEEFLNDLGNNTDIDMYLCGHDHCKSLIMKPLKKRKIPLIVCGTGGERYDYNVYLSKLKDDKSELEYFSPNLGICTMECSGNTLRATFYDEKCREEYSHLFEK
;
A
#
# COMPACT_ATOMS: atom_id res chain seq x y z
N THR A 1 9.03 -1.49 9.01
CA THR A 1 10.43 -1.87 9.28
C THR A 1 11.23 -0.58 9.36
N ASN A 2 11.80 -0.27 10.50
CA ASN A 2 12.71 0.87 10.65
C ASN A 2 14.06 0.48 10.09
N PHE A 3 14.30 0.80 8.83
CA PHE A 3 15.56 0.46 8.13
C PHE A 3 16.79 1.09 8.79
N ASP A 4 16.64 2.19 9.51
CA ASP A 4 17.67 2.89 10.29
C ASP A 4 18.08 2.18 11.60
N ARG A 5 17.26 1.23 12.07
CA ARG A 5 17.44 0.53 13.36
C ARG A 5 17.76 -0.95 13.24
N ILE A 6 17.87 -1.46 12.02
CA ILE A 6 18.15 -2.88 11.76
C ILE A 6 19.44 -3.00 10.97
N SER A 7 20.24 -4.01 11.27
CA SER A 7 21.47 -4.26 10.51
C SER A 7 21.16 -4.55 9.03
N SER A 8 22.06 -4.15 8.14
CA SER A 8 21.94 -4.39 6.70
C SER A 8 21.76 -5.88 6.35
N ASP A 9 22.34 -6.78 7.13
CA ASP A 9 22.23 -8.21 6.89
C ASP A 9 20.84 -8.74 7.25
N LEU A 10 20.25 -8.29 8.35
CA LEU A 10 18.87 -8.64 8.70
C LEU A 10 17.88 -8.09 7.66
N ILE A 11 18.12 -6.89 7.11
CA ILE A 11 17.32 -6.35 6.02
C ILE A 11 17.39 -7.26 4.78
N LYS A 12 18.58 -7.71 4.41
CA LYS A 12 18.78 -8.63 3.27
C LYS A 12 18.07 -9.97 3.49
N GLU A 13 18.20 -10.54 4.69
CA GLU A 13 17.51 -11.79 5.06
C GLU A 13 15.99 -11.63 5.01
N GLN A 14 15.44 -10.55 5.56
CA GLN A 14 14.01 -10.26 5.52
C GLN A 14 13.50 -10.12 4.06
N ARG A 15 14.21 -9.35 3.23
CA ARG A 15 13.88 -9.21 1.80
C ARG A 15 13.88 -10.56 1.07
N LYS A 16 14.88 -11.39 1.31
CA LYS A 16 14.99 -12.75 0.75
C LYS A 16 13.84 -13.64 1.20
N TYR A 17 13.53 -13.60 2.51
CA TYR A 17 12.41 -14.36 3.07
C TYR A 17 11.08 -13.99 2.42
N ILE A 18 10.73 -12.69 2.38
CA ILE A 18 9.49 -12.19 1.80
C ILE A 18 9.38 -12.61 0.32
N LYS A 19 10.44 -12.39 -0.46
CA LYS A 19 10.47 -12.76 -1.88
C LYS A 19 10.24 -14.24 -2.11
N ASN A 20 10.86 -15.09 -1.29
CA ASN A 20 10.69 -16.54 -1.34
C ASN A 20 9.28 -16.97 -0.91
N ALA A 21 8.72 -16.36 0.13
CA ALA A 21 7.36 -16.64 0.60
C ALA A 21 6.33 -16.34 -0.49
N ILE A 22 6.44 -15.20 -1.14
CA ILE A 22 5.55 -14.81 -2.25
C ILE A 22 5.69 -15.81 -3.41
N LYS A 23 6.92 -16.14 -3.84
CA LYS A 23 7.17 -17.07 -4.95
C LYS A 23 6.68 -18.50 -4.68
N LYS A 24 6.79 -18.97 -3.43
CA LYS A 24 6.35 -20.30 -3.03
C LYS A 24 4.84 -20.38 -2.79
N SER A 25 4.19 -19.27 -2.53
CA SER A 25 2.76 -19.24 -2.26
C SER A 25 1.96 -19.61 -3.50
N LYS A 26 1.04 -20.57 -3.33
CA LYS A 26 0.04 -20.96 -4.33
C LYS A 26 -1.32 -20.28 -4.09
N LYS A 27 -1.36 -19.36 -3.13
CA LYS A 27 -2.61 -18.63 -2.83
C LYS A 27 -2.93 -17.67 -3.95
N ARG A 28 -4.23 -17.50 -4.20
CA ARG A 28 -4.73 -16.64 -5.28
C ARG A 28 -4.37 -15.18 -5.05
N TRP A 29 -4.60 -14.70 -3.83
CA TRP A 29 -4.29 -13.33 -3.42
C TRP A 29 -3.04 -13.30 -2.56
N LYS A 30 -2.08 -12.46 -2.93
CA LYS A 30 -0.81 -12.24 -2.24
C LYS A 30 -0.69 -10.77 -1.88
N ILE A 31 -0.96 -10.48 -0.63
CA ILE A 31 -1.02 -9.13 -0.10
C ILE A 31 0.20 -8.92 0.79
N LEU A 32 0.98 -7.89 0.51
CA LEU A 32 2.06 -7.46 1.38
C LEU A 32 1.56 -6.36 2.31
N VAL A 33 1.87 -6.47 3.59
CA VAL A 33 1.52 -5.48 4.60
C VAL A 33 2.79 -4.89 5.20
N GLY A 34 2.87 -3.57 5.24
CA GLY A 34 3.97 -2.82 5.85
C GLY A 34 3.45 -1.64 6.64
N HIS A 35 4.34 -0.88 7.31
CA HIS A 35 3.96 0.36 8.00
C HIS A 35 4.07 1.56 7.06
N HIS A 36 5.25 1.76 6.47
CA HIS A 36 5.55 2.94 5.65
C HIS A 36 4.89 2.88 4.27
N THR A 37 4.58 4.05 3.73
CA THR A 37 3.97 4.20 2.42
C THR A 37 4.95 3.88 1.28
N TRP A 38 4.45 3.25 0.22
CA TRP A 38 5.17 3.17 -1.06
C TRP A 38 4.89 4.40 -1.92
N ARG A 39 3.61 4.76 -2.02
CA ARG A 39 3.14 6.04 -2.55
C ARG A 39 2.07 6.59 -1.63
N SER A 40 2.11 7.88 -1.44
CA SER A 40 1.10 8.62 -0.71
C SER A 40 1.01 10.05 -1.22
N VAL A 41 -0.18 10.63 -1.12
CA VAL A 41 -0.46 12.04 -1.40
C VAL A 41 -0.61 12.87 -0.12
N ALA A 42 -0.40 12.25 1.03
CA ALA A 42 -0.49 12.90 2.33
C ALA A 42 0.89 13.42 2.80
N GLU A 43 1.01 13.80 4.06
CA GLU A 43 2.12 14.58 4.61
C GLU A 43 3.49 13.91 4.44
N HIS A 44 3.64 12.65 4.86
CA HIS A 44 4.91 11.93 4.76
C HIS A 44 5.25 11.56 3.31
N GLY A 45 4.24 11.39 2.46
CA GLY A 45 4.42 11.16 1.03
C GLY A 45 4.93 9.78 0.67
N SER A 46 5.58 9.73 -0.50
CA SER A 46 6.05 8.49 -1.08
C SER A 46 7.38 8.06 -0.50
N ALA A 47 7.51 6.77 -0.23
CA ALA A 47 8.70 6.03 0.19
C ALA A 47 9.75 6.86 0.95
N GLU A 48 9.57 7.01 2.24
CA GLU A 48 10.45 7.76 3.11
C GLU A 48 11.92 7.28 3.05
N PHE A 49 12.12 5.99 2.74
CA PHE A 49 13.43 5.37 2.64
C PHE A 49 13.67 4.84 1.22
N PRO A 50 14.77 5.24 0.55
CA PRO A 50 15.12 4.73 -0.79
C PRO A 50 15.20 3.21 -0.85
N GLU A 51 15.69 2.56 0.21
CA GLU A 51 15.80 1.10 0.29
C GLU A 51 14.43 0.41 0.32
N LEU A 52 13.41 1.05 0.90
CA LEU A 52 12.04 0.55 0.88
C LEU A 52 11.49 0.63 -0.54
N GLU A 53 11.69 1.75 -1.21
CA GLU A 53 11.23 1.93 -2.58
C GLU A 53 11.86 0.93 -3.54
N GLU A 54 13.18 0.75 -3.46
CA GLU A 54 13.91 -0.24 -4.24
C GLU A 54 13.34 -1.65 -4.03
N PHE A 55 13.15 -2.03 -2.76
CA PHE A 55 12.61 -3.34 -2.40
C PHE A 55 11.20 -3.57 -2.91
N LEU A 56 10.30 -2.61 -2.72
CA LEU A 56 8.91 -2.73 -3.18
C LEU A 56 8.82 -2.72 -4.73
N ASN A 57 9.64 -1.92 -5.40
CA ASN A 57 9.76 -1.95 -6.86
C ASN A 57 10.27 -3.32 -7.36
N ASP A 58 11.27 -3.90 -6.70
CA ASP A 58 11.76 -5.24 -7.03
C ASP A 58 10.68 -6.31 -6.82
N LEU A 59 9.98 -6.28 -5.69
CA LEU A 59 8.88 -7.21 -5.44
C LEU A 59 7.76 -7.06 -6.48
N GLY A 60 7.30 -5.85 -6.71
CA GLY A 60 6.22 -5.57 -7.65
C GLY A 60 6.53 -6.01 -9.08
N ASN A 61 7.78 -5.83 -9.54
CA ASN A 61 8.19 -6.16 -10.89
C ASN A 61 8.62 -7.62 -11.09
N ASN A 62 9.07 -8.31 -10.03
CA ASN A 62 9.70 -9.64 -10.12
C ASN A 62 8.95 -10.73 -9.34
N THR A 63 7.76 -10.42 -8.79
CA THR A 63 6.87 -11.38 -8.15
C THR A 63 5.41 -11.11 -8.58
N ASP A 64 4.52 -12.00 -8.15
CA ASP A 64 3.08 -11.90 -8.38
C ASP A 64 2.31 -11.38 -7.15
N ILE A 65 2.93 -10.47 -6.40
CA ILE A 65 2.25 -9.72 -5.33
C ILE A 65 1.10 -8.90 -5.92
N ASP A 66 -0.07 -8.95 -5.30
CA ASP A 66 -1.29 -8.33 -5.83
C ASP A 66 -1.54 -6.93 -5.31
N MET A 67 -1.13 -6.65 -4.07
CA MET A 67 -1.46 -5.43 -3.36
C MET A 67 -0.44 -5.13 -2.28
N TYR A 68 -0.28 -3.86 -1.96
CA TYR A 68 0.44 -3.39 -0.78
C TYR A 68 -0.48 -2.59 0.13
N LEU A 69 -0.54 -2.99 1.41
CA LEU A 69 -1.30 -2.29 2.46
C LEU A 69 -0.34 -1.63 3.43
N CYS A 70 -0.61 -0.41 3.80
CA CYS A 70 0.19 0.31 4.79
C CYS A 70 -0.64 1.32 5.59
N GLY A 71 -0.01 1.89 6.62
CA GLY A 71 -0.50 3.00 7.40
C GLY A 71 0.41 4.21 7.24
N HIS A 72 1.05 4.65 8.31
CA HIS A 72 2.01 5.74 8.43
C HIS A 72 1.41 7.12 8.14
N ASP A 73 0.99 7.40 6.91
CA ASP A 73 0.20 8.59 6.62
C ASP A 73 -1.22 8.43 7.18
N HIS A 74 -1.64 9.40 7.99
CA HIS A 74 -2.94 9.38 8.67
C HIS A 74 -4.09 9.74 7.72
N CYS A 75 -4.18 9.04 6.61
CA CYS A 75 -5.24 9.15 5.61
C CYS A 75 -5.76 7.77 5.21
N LYS A 76 -6.85 7.76 4.46
CA LYS A 76 -7.33 6.61 3.71
C LYS A 76 -7.16 6.91 2.23
N SER A 77 -6.48 6.04 1.49
CA SER A 77 -6.34 6.23 0.05
C SER A 77 -6.19 4.91 -0.70
N LEU A 78 -6.61 4.94 -1.98
CA LEU A 78 -6.31 3.93 -2.98
C LEU A 78 -5.54 4.58 -4.12
N ILE A 79 -4.34 4.08 -4.39
CA ILE A 79 -3.46 4.55 -5.45
C ILE A 79 -3.13 3.36 -6.35
N MET A 80 -3.31 3.52 -7.67
CA MET A 80 -2.90 2.53 -8.67
C MET A 80 -1.51 2.88 -9.18
N LYS A 81 -0.49 2.13 -8.72
CA LYS A 81 0.90 2.34 -9.12
C LYS A 81 1.24 1.53 -10.36
N PRO A 82 1.74 2.16 -11.45
CA PRO A 82 2.21 1.42 -12.61
C PRO A 82 3.51 0.68 -12.28
N LEU A 83 3.60 -0.55 -12.77
CA LEU A 83 4.78 -1.40 -12.83
C LEU A 83 5.10 -1.72 -14.28
N LYS A 84 6.20 -2.42 -14.55
CA LYS A 84 6.62 -2.76 -15.92
C LYS A 84 5.55 -3.47 -16.75
N LYS A 85 4.72 -4.31 -16.13
CA LYS A 85 3.76 -5.18 -16.85
C LYS A 85 2.30 -5.01 -16.38
N ARG A 86 2.04 -4.30 -15.30
CA ARG A 86 0.71 -4.16 -14.68
C ARG A 86 0.67 -2.94 -13.77
N LYS A 87 -0.51 -2.59 -13.29
CA LYS A 87 -0.67 -1.71 -12.13
C LYS A 87 -0.81 -2.55 -10.86
N ILE A 88 -0.39 -2.00 -9.72
CA ILE A 88 -0.60 -2.60 -8.40
C ILE A 88 -1.34 -1.60 -7.52
N PRO A 89 -2.42 -2.04 -6.84
CA PRO A 89 -3.11 -1.22 -5.87
C PRO A 89 -2.29 -1.05 -4.58
N LEU A 90 -2.19 0.18 -4.13
CA LEU A 90 -1.60 0.57 -2.87
C LEU A 90 -2.71 1.15 -2.00
N ILE A 91 -2.95 0.57 -0.83
CA ILE A 91 -3.93 1.06 0.13
C ILE A 91 -3.19 1.62 1.33
N VAL A 92 -3.42 2.90 1.61
CA VAL A 92 -3.05 3.53 2.87
C VAL A 92 -4.29 3.56 3.76
N CYS A 93 -4.16 3.09 4.99
CA CYS A 93 -5.22 3.16 6.01
C CYS A 93 -4.59 3.45 7.37
N GLY A 94 -4.27 4.72 7.60
CA GLY A 94 -3.55 5.18 8.79
C GLY A 94 -4.38 6.03 9.76
N THR A 95 -5.70 6.19 9.53
CA THR A 95 -6.59 7.07 10.31
C THR A 95 -7.42 6.35 11.37
N GLY A 96 -6.94 5.24 11.92
CA GLY A 96 -7.68 4.49 12.95
C GLY A 96 -7.83 5.21 14.29
N GLY A 97 -7.01 6.20 14.59
CA GLY A 97 -7.06 6.92 15.87
C GLY A 97 -6.61 8.38 15.80
N GLU A 98 -5.99 8.79 14.72
CA GLU A 98 -5.46 10.14 14.54
C GLU A 98 -5.60 10.60 13.10
N ARG A 99 -5.78 11.89 12.90
CA ARG A 99 -5.76 12.54 11.60
C ARG A 99 -4.93 13.82 11.68
N TYR A 100 -4.38 14.24 10.54
CA TYR A 100 -3.78 15.57 10.38
C TYR A 100 -4.73 16.48 9.60
N ASP A 101 -4.50 17.79 9.64
CA ASP A 101 -5.14 18.73 8.71
C ASP A 101 -4.39 18.68 7.39
N TYR A 102 -5.03 18.12 6.35
CA TYR A 102 -4.33 17.78 5.11
C TYR A 102 -4.53 18.74 3.97
N ASN A 103 -3.41 19.04 3.32
CA ASN A 103 -3.40 19.35 1.89
C ASN A 103 -3.06 18.07 1.10
N VAL A 104 -3.82 17.76 0.07
CA VAL A 104 -3.53 16.66 -0.84
C VAL A 104 -2.46 17.08 -1.82
N TYR A 105 -1.33 16.38 -1.85
CA TYR A 105 -0.21 16.71 -2.72
C TYR A 105 -0.17 15.80 -3.96
N LEU A 106 -1.10 16.00 -4.89
CA LEU A 106 -1.16 15.22 -6.14
C LEU A 106 0.15 15.29 -6.96
N SER A 107 0.92 16.37 -6.81
CA SER A 107 2.24 16.49 -7.43
C SER A 107 3.21 15.37 -7.05
N LYS A 108 3.03 14.76 -5.88
CA LYS A 108 3.85 13.63 -5.40
C LYS A 108 3.67 12.34 -6.22
N LEU A 109 2.63 12.24 -7.07
CA LEU A 109 2.36 11.08 -7.92
C LEU A 109 2.79 11.27 -9.38
N LYS A 110 3.19 12.49 -9.78
CA LYS A 110 3.44 12.82 -11.21
C LYS A 110 4.63 12.08 -11.80
N ASP A 111 5.67 11.82 -11.01
CA ASP A 111 6.95 11.31 -11.51
C ASP A 111 6.87 9.85 -11.99
N ASP A 112 5.94 9.05 -11.47
CA ASP A 112 5.82 7.65 -11.81
C ASP A 112 4.46 7.25 -12.42
N LYS A 113 3.64 8.24 -12.78
CA LYS A 113 2.30 8.05 -13.38
C LYS A 113 1.34 7.23 -12.50
N SER A 114 1.53 7.25 -11.18
CA SER A 114 0.57 6.68 -10.25
C SER A 114 -0.74 7.46 -10.28
N GLU A 115 -1.86 6.76 -10.17
CA GLU A 115 -3.22 7.33 -10.26
C GLU A 115 -3.89 7.23 -8.89
N LEU A 116 -4.43 8.36 -8.42
CA LEU A 116 -5.21 8.41 -7.20
C LEU A 116 -6.68 8.08 -7.53
N GLU A 117 -7.17 6.95 -7.03
CA GLU A 117 -8.56 6.51 -7.19
C GLU A 117 -9.46 7.01 -6.05
N TYR A 118 -8.90 7.08 -4.84
CA TYR A 118 -9.64 7.51 -3.65
C TYR A 118 -8.71 8.14 -2.63
N PHE A 119 -9.23 9.17 -1.94
CA PHE A 119 -8.58 9.81 -0.80
C PHE A 119 -9.61 10.33 0.20
N SER A 120 -9.35 10.10 1.49
CA SER A 120 -10.09 10.70 2.59
C SER A 120 -9.16 10.98 3.77
N PRO A 121 -9.17 12.20 4.32
CA PRO A 121 -8.44 12.55 5.55
C PRO A 121 -9.22 12.19 6.81
N ASN A 122 -10.46 11.71 6.69
CA ASN A 122 -11.33 11.43 7.83
C ASN A 122 -10.87 10.18 8.58
N LEU A 123 -11.15 10.15 9.88
CA LEU A 123 -11.01 8.94 10.69
C LEU A 123 -11.82 7.78 10.09
N GLY A 124 -11.35 6.56 10.29
CA GLY A 124 -12.05 5.39 9.81
C GLY A 124 -11.16 4.19 9.58
N ILE A 125 -11.70 3.22 8.85
CA ILE A 125 -11.06 1.93 8.59
C ILE A 125 -11.19 1.53 7.11
N CYS A 126 -10.42 0.52 6.72
CA CYS A 126 -10.60 -0.20 5.46
C CYS A 126 -10.82 -1.69 5.76
N THR A 127 -11.84 -2.29 5.15
CA THR A 127 -12.06 -3.74 5.18
C THR A 127 -11.68 -4.38 3.86
N MET A 128 -11.30 -5.66 3.94
CA MET A 128 -10.94 -6.47 2.78
C MET A 128 -11.75 -7.75 2.77
N GLU A 129 -12.57 -7.93 1.73
CA GLU A 129 -13.37 -9.14 1.52
C GLU A 129 -12.85 -9.92 0.32
N CYS A 130 -12.41 -11.15 0.55
CA CYS A 130 -11.87 -12.00 -0.49
C CYS A 130 -12.81 -13.17 -0.78
N SER A 131 -13.25 -13.30 -2.04
CA SER A 131 -14.10 -14.40 -2.49
C SER A 131 -13.63 -14.90 -3.86
N GLY A 132 -12.96 -16.06 -3.87
CA GLY A 132 -12.48 -16.67 -5.10
C GLY A 132 -11.57 -15.74 -5.91
N ASN A 133 -12.04 -15.29 -7.06
CA ASN A 133 -11.30 -14.40 -7.98
C ASN A 133 -11.45 -12.91 -7.65
N THR A 134 -12.31 -12.56 -6.71
CA THR A 134 -12.59 -11.18 -6.35
C THR A 134 -12.03 -10.82 -5.00
N LEU A 135 -11.60 -9.55 -4.86
CA LEU A 135 -11.22 -8.94 -3.61
C LEU A 135 -11.81 -7.54 -3.58
N ARG A 136 -12.66 -7.27 -2.59
CA ARG A 136 -13.28 -5.97 -2.38
C ARG A 136 -12.57 -5.25 -1.25
N ALA A 137 -12.10 -4.03 -1.51
CA ALA A 137 -11.66 -3.09 -0.47
C ALA A 137 -12.76 -2.06 -0.25
N THR A 138 -13.18 -1.87 1.00
CA THR A 138 -14.21 -0.89 1.36
C THR A 138 -13.70 0.01 2.46
N PHE A 139 -13.78 1.32 2.23
CA PHE A 139 -13.36 2.35 3.17
C PHE A 139 -14.59 2.92 3.88
N TYR A 140 -14.48 3.02 5.19
CA TYR A 140 -15.56 3.51 6.06
C TYR A 140 -15.07 4.72 6.86
N ASP A 141 -16.00 5.62 7.18
CA ASP A 141 -15.77 6.69 8.15
C ASP A 141 -15.85 6.17 9.60
N GLU A 142 -15.67 7.08 10.57
CA GLU A 142 -15.75 6.80 12.00
C GLU A 142 -17.14 6.37 12.50
N LYS A 143 -18.18 6.58 11.68
CA LYS A 143 -19.58 6.17 11.94
C LYS A 143 -19.95 4.90 11.21
N CYS A 144 -18.94 4.16 10.67
CA CYS A 144 -19.14 2.96 9.88
C CYS A 144 -19.98 3.17 8.60
N ARG A 145 -19.99 4.38 8.05
CA ARG A 145 -20.62 4.66 6.76
C ARG A 145 -19.60 4.45 5.65
N GLU A 146 -19.99 3.73 4.58
CA GLU A 146 -19.15 3.54 3.41
C GLU A 146 -18.84 4.87 2.74
N GLU A 147 -17.56 5.16 2.53
CA GLU A 147 -17.09 6.32 1.78
C GLU A 147 -16.70 5.94 0.34
N TYR A 148 -16.12 4.75 0.17
CA TYR A 148 -15.66 4.26 -1.14
C TYR A 148 -15.48 2.74 -1.11
N SER A 149 -15.71 2.10 -2.25
CA SER A 149 -15.46 0.68 -2.43
C SER A 149 -14.86 0.39 -3.80
N HIS A 150 -13.88 -0.51 -3.86
CA HIS A 150 -13.25 -0.95 -5.11
C HIS A 150 -13.21 -2.48 -5.17
N LEU A 151 -13.61 -3.03 -6.33
CA LEU A 151 -13.57 -4.47 -6.59
C LEU A 151 -12.39 -4.79 -7.52
N PHE A 152 -11.49 -5.62 -7.03
CA PHE A 152 -10.38 -6.17 -7.81
C PHE A 152 -10.75 -7.56 -8.30
N GLU A 153 -10.39 -7.90 -9.55
CA GLU A 153 -10.66 -9.19 -10.17
C GLU A 153 -9.39 -9.82 -10.75
N LYS A 154 -9.34 -11.16 -10.76
CA LYS A 154 -8.27 -11.98 -11.35
C LYS A 154 -8.76 -12.95 -12.38
#